data_010d333ec49701f02f17670db2974588
#
_entry.id   010d333ec49701f02f17670db2974588
#
_cell.length_a   1.000
_cell.length_b   1.000
_cell.length_c   1.000
_cell.angle_alpha   90.00
_cell.angle_beta   90.00
_cell.angle_gamma   90.00
#
_symmetry.space_group_name_H-M   'P 1'
#
loop_
_entity.id
_entity.type
_entity.pdbx_description
1 polymer ?
#
loop_
_entity_poly.entity_id
_entity_poly.type
_entity_poly.pdbx_seq_one_letter_code
_entity_poly.pdbx_strand_id
1 'polypeptide(L)'
;PSRAAHVRSGLGSAVPLVLDGGPSEVGVESTIVDLSRGAPVLLRPGGISLQGLADCLGQPVRAADSQATREADAPRVPGALPSHYAPSVPLLLLSAGALAALLQQRATALSAAQTPVIDSLPMGRIAVWRPEPPPEQPGLFWRRQPTEAALAARHLYDTLHQLDALGVDAILVEQPPVEPAWRAVQDRLQRAAAAG
;
A
#
# COMPACT_ATOMS: atom_id res chain seq x y z
N PRO A 1 10.07 1.72 5.55
CA PRO A 1 11.22 1.97 4.66
C PRO A 1 11.80 0.67 4.12
N SER A 2 12.07 0.63 2.81
CA SER A 2 12.72 -0.49 2.14
C SER A 2 14.11 -0.12 1.57
N ARG A 3 14.55 1.11 1.80
CA ARG A 3 15.85 1.67 1.40
C ARG A 3 16.40 2.61 2.48
N ALA A 4 17.70 2.77 2.54
CA ALA A 4 18.35 3.74 3.45
C ALA A 4 17.87 5.19 3.20
N ALA A 5 17.58 5.55 1.94
CA ALA A 5 17.01 6.84 1.61
C ALA A 5 15.67 7.12 2.29
N HIS A 6 14.80 6.10 2.42
CA HIS A 6 13.50 6.23 3.13
C HIS A 6 13.69 6.48 4.63
N VAL A 7 14.71 5.87 5.22
CA VAL A 7 15.07 6.10 6.64
C VAL A 7 15.54 7.53 6.84
N ARG A 8 16.43 8.01 5.96
CA ARG A 8 16.93 9.38 6.01
C ARG A 8 15.84 10.42 5.83
N SER A 9 14.95 10.23 4.85
CA SER A 9 13.84 11.16 4.60
C SER A 9 12.79 11.17 5.71
N GLY A 10 12.50 10.00 6.30
CA GLY A 10 11.45 9.88 7.32
C GLY A 10 11.88 10.21 8.73
N LEU A 11 13.14 9.95 9.10
CA LEU A 11 13.66 10.14 10.46
C LEU A 11 14.66 11.30 10.58
N GLY A 12 15.23 11.77 9.48
CA GLY A 12 16.13 12.91 9.46
C GLY A 12 17.25 12.80 10.49
N SER A 13 17.44 13.86 11.28
CA SER A 13 18.47 13.95 12.33
C SER A 13 18.21 13.07 13.55
N ALA A 14 17.03 12.48 13.71
CA ALA A 14 16.73 11.53 14.79
C ALA A 14 17.60 10.25 14.70
N VAL A 15 18.10 9.93 13.50
CA VAL A 15 19.01 8.79 13.27
C VAL A 15 20.35 9.32 12.75
N PRO A 16 21.38 9.39 13.60
CA PRO A 16 22.67 9.99 13.22
C PRO A 16 23.47 9.15 12.21
N LEU A 17 23.22 7.82 12.15
CA LEU A 17 23.93 6.91 11.26
C LEU A 17 22.97 5.92 10.63
N VAL A 18 23.05 5.77 9.31
CA VAL A 18 22.30 4.77 8.56
C VAL A 18 23.29 3.94 7.75
N LEU A 19 23.38 2.64 8.04
CA LEU A 19 24.13 1.66 7.26
C LEU A 19 23.27 1.22 6.07
N ASP A 20 23.77 1.40 4.86
CA ASP A 20 23.06 1.06 3.63
C ASP A 20 23.47 -0.34 3.15
N GLY A 21 22.65 -1.34 3.44
CA GLY A 21 22.79 -2.72 2.96
C GLY A 21 22.08 -3.00 1.62
N GLY A 22 21.62 -1.95 0.95
CA GLY A 22 20.82 -2.08 -0.28
C GLY A 22 19.31 -2.17 -0.01
N PRO A 23 18.50 -2.35 -1.07
CA PRO A 23 17.04 -2.46 -0.94
C PRO A 23 16.62 -3.77 -0.26
N SER A 24 15.56 -3.71 0.52
CA SER A 24 14.95 -4.89 1.14
C SER A 24 14.44 -5.87 0.07
N GLU A 25 14.76 -7.16 0.21
CA GLU A 25 14.36 -8.19 -0.75
C GLU A 25 12.86 -8.49 -0.71
N VAL A 26 12.26 -8.53 0.48
CA VAL A 26 10.82 -8.80 0.66
C VAL A 26 9.98 -7.54 0.46
N GLY A 27 10.49 -6.39 0.87
CA GLY A 27 9.87 -5.07 0.69
C GLY A 27 8.78 -4.71 1.68
N VAL A 28 8.15 -5.69 2.33
CA VAL A 28 7.17 -5.50 3.41
C VAL A 28 7.71 -6.08 4.71
N GLU A 29 7.12 -5.70 5.84
CA GLU A 29 7.53 -6.18 7.15
C GLU A 29 7.23 -7.67 7.32
N SER A 30 7.87 -8.27 8.35
CA SER A 30 7.71 -9.67 8.70
C SER A 30 6.25 -10.03 9.01
N THR A 31 5.87 -11.24 8.65
CA THR A 31 4.63 -11.88 9.09
C THR A 31 4.64 -12.03 10.62
N ILE A 32 3.54 -11.70 11.29
CA ILE A 32 3.38 -11.91 12.74
C ILE A 32 2.20 -12.84 12.96
N VAL A 33 2.46 -13.94 13.66
CA VAL A 33 1.44 -14.92 14.07
C VAL A 33 1.40 -15.01 15.60
N ASP A 34 0.20 -15.01 16.15
CA ASP A 34 -0.05 -15.25 17.56
C ASP A 34 -0.32 -16.73 17.81
N LEU A 35 0.49 -17.35 18.66
CA LEU A 35 0.38 -18.75 19.09
C LEU A 35 -0.02 -18.86 20.58
N SER A 36 -0.26 -17.75 21.26
CA SER A 36 -0.47 -17.73 22.71
C SER A 36 -1.91 -18.05 23.15
N ARG A 37 -2.87 -18.02 22.21
CA ARG A 37 -4.31 -18.12 22.51
C ARG A 37 -4.99 -19.36 21.92
N GLY A 38 -4.31 -20.49 21.93
CA GLY A 38 -4.84 -21.78 21.46
C GLY A 38 -4.66 -21.95 19.95
N ALA A 39 -5.58 -21.48 19.11
CA ALA A 39 -5.42 -21.57 17.65
C ALA A 39 -4.51 -20.46 17.09
N PRO A 40 -3.63 -20.77 16.12
CA PRO A 40 -2.78 -19.75 15.48
C PRO A 40 -3.61 -18.65 14.78
N VAL A 41 -3.23 -17.38 15.01
CA VAL A 41 -3.89 -16.23 14.40
C VAL A 41 -2.85 -15.34 13.72
N LEU A 42 -3.04 -15.06 12.43
CA LEU A 42 -2.21 -14.09 11.70
C LEU A 42 -2.58 -12.68 12.15
N LEU A 43 -1.68 -11.99 12.85
CA LEU A 43 -1.86 -10.61 13.32
C LEU A 43 -1.40 -9.57 12.30
N ARG A 44 -0.35 -9.88 11.54
CA ARG A 44 0.16 -9.00 10.48
C ARG A 44 0.58 -9.83 9.27
N PRO A 45 -0.04 -9.61 8.10
CA PRO A 45 0.43 -10.26 6.88
C PRO A 45 1.78 -9.69 6.46
N GLY A 46 2.67 -10.55 5.97
CA GLY A 46 4.02 -10.23 5.49
C GLY A 46 4.43 -11.16 4.37
N GLY A 47 5.74 -11.41 4.22
CA GLY A 47 6.28 -12.24 3.14
C GLY A 47 5.91 -13.72 3.22
N ILE A 48 5.47 -14.23 4.38
CA ILE A 48 5.03 -15.63 4.54
C ILE A 48 3.51 -15.67 4.45
N SER A 49 2.99 -16.51 3.54
CA SER A 49 1.53 -16.67 3.34
C SER A 49 0.86 -17.44 4.47
N LEU A 50 -0.47 -17.31 4.60
CA LEU A 50 -1.28 -18.13 5.52
C LEU A 50 -1.08 -19.62 5.28
N GLN A 51 -1.04 -20.05 4.02
CA GLN A 51 -0.82 -21.45 3.68
C GLN A 51 0.57 -21.92 4.13
N GLY A 52 1.63 -21.14 3.86
CA GLY A 52 2.98 -21.48 4.31
C GLY A 52 3.09 -21.57 5.84
N LEU A 53 2.36 -20.73 6.58
CA LEU A 53 2.27 -20.85 8.03
C LEU A 53 1.54 -22.12 8.46
N ALA A 54 0.41 -22.42 7.83
CA ALA A 54 -0.37 -23.62 8.12
C ALA A 54 0.41 -24.90 7.86
N ASP A 55 1.12 -24.95 6.73
CA ASP A 55 1.99 -26.09 6.37
C ASP A 55 3.11 -26.30 7.38
N CYS A 56 3.73 -25.22 7.84
CA CYS A 56 4.81 -25.26 8.84
C CYS A 56 4.29 -25.69 10.22
N LEU A 57 3.10 -25.22 10.63
CA LEU A 57 2.52 -25.49 11.95
C LEU A 57 1.73 -26.80 12.01
N GLY A 58 1.46 -27.44 10.86
CA GLY A 58 0.62 -28.64 10.77
C GLY A 58 -0.84 -28.43 11.17
N GLN A 59 -1.30 -27.16 11.18
CA GLN A 59 -2.68 -26.79 11.55
C GLN A 59 -3.12 -25.49 10.85
N PRO A 60 -4.44 -25.27 10.67
CA PRO A 60 -4.95 -24.05 10.07
C PRO A 60 -4.59 -22.79 10.86
N VAL A 61 -4.21 -21.73 10.15
CA VAL A 61 -3.98 -20.39 10.71
C VAL A 61 -5.15 -19.50 10.33
N ARG A 62 -5.82 -18.90 11.32
CA ARG A 62 -6.89 -17.95 11.06
C ARG A 62 -6.30 -16.58 10.69
N ALA A 63 -6.87 -15.91 9.72
CA ALA A 63 -6.60 -14.49 9.54
C ALA A 63 -7.35 -13.73 10.65
N ALA A 64 -6.67 -12.76 11.26
CA ALA A 64 -7.38 -11.82 12.09
C ALA A 64 -8.28 -10.97 11.18
N ASP A 65 -9.60 -11.05 11.36
CA ASP A 65 -10.51 -10.08 10.76
C ASP A 65 -10.28 -8.73 11.44
N SER A 66 -10.27 -7.66 10.66
CA SER A 66 -9.96 -6.30 11.12
C SER A 66 -10.85 -5.81 12.28
N GLN A 67 -11.97 -6.48 12.55
CA GLN A 67 -12.86 -6.22 13.68
C GLN A 67 -12.70 -7.22 14.84
N ALA A 68 -12.35 -8.48 14.58
CA ALA A 68 -12.23 -9.52 15.61
C ALA A 68 -10.89 -9.48 16.38
N THR A 69 -9.87 -8.79 15.88
CA THR A 69 -8.59 -8.58 16.59
C THR A 69 -8.63 -7.45 17.60
N ARG A 70 -9.75 -6.78 17.75
CA ARG A 70 -10.02 -5.83 18.85
C ARG A 70 -10.54 -6.48 20.11
N GLU A 71 -10.38 -7.80 20.28
CA GLU A 71 -10.49 -8.40 21.59
C GLU A 71 -9.49 -7.72 22.52
N ALA A 72 -9.96 -7.30 23.70
CA ALA A 72 -9.19 -6.52 24.66
C ALA A 72 -7.83 -7.14 25.03
N ASP A 73 -7.66 -8.44 24.80
CA ASP A 73 -6.45 -9.22 25.08
C ASP A 73 -5.58 -9.53 23.86
N ALA A 74 -5.85 -8.94 22.68
CA ALA A 74 -5.00 -9.17 21.51
C ALA A 74 -3.63 -8.51 21.69
N PRO A 75 -2.52 -9.23 21.41
CA PRO A 75 -1.19 -8.63 21.46
C PRO A 75 -1.09 -7.42 20.53
N ARG A 76 -0.51 -6.33 21.04
CA ARG A 76 -0.23 -5.15 20.20
C ARG A 76 0.92 -5.47 19.25
N VAL A 77 0.69 -5.27 17.97
CA VAL A 77 1.71 -5.48 16.93
C VAL A 77 2.09 -4.17 16.26
N PRO A 78 3.40 -3.93 16.00
CA PRO A 78 3.85 -2.76 15.24
C PRO A 78 3.22 -2.76 13.83
N GLY A 79 2.79 -1.58 13.35
CA GLY A 79 2.15 -1.45 12.04
C GLY A 79 0.68 -1.88 11.99
N ALA A 80 0.03 -2.11 13.14
CA ALA A 80 -1.41 -2.42 13.23
C ALA A 80 -2.30 -1.17 13.31
N LEU A 81 -1.72 0.03 13.33
CA LEU A 81 -2.50 1.28 13.33
C LEU A 81 -3.31 1.38 12.03
N PRO A 82 -4.56 1.91 12.10
CA PRO A 82 -5.42 2.10 10.93
C PRO A 82 -4.76 2.96 9.85
N SER A 83 -4.08 4.03 10.25
CA SER A 83 -3.32 4.90 9.36
C SER A 83 -1.83 4.67 9.56
N HIS A 84 -1.18 4.12 8.55
CA HIS A 84 0.26 3.87 8.57
C HIS A 84 0.82 3.82 7.14
N TYR A 85 2.06 4.29 6.93
CA TYR A 85 2.74 4.28 5.63
C TYR A 85 2.13 5.20 4.56
N ALA A 86 1.31 6.17 4.96
CA ALA A 86 0.66 7.08 4.04
C ALA A 86 1.67 8.02 3.36
N PRO A 87 1.51 8.29 2.07
CA PRO A 87 2.13 9.42 1.40
C PRO A 87 1.73 10.75 2.04
N SER A 88 2.42 11.84 1.65
CA SER A 88 2.09 13.20 2.10
C SER A 88 0.81 13.74 1.46
N VAL A 89 0.39 13.13 0.36
CA VAL A 89 -0.84 13.46 -0.38
C VAL A 89 -1.86 12.32 -0.26
N PRO A 90 -3.17 12.59 -0.47
CA PRO A 90 -4.21 11.57 -0.43
C PRO A 90 -3.91 10.39 -1.37
N LEU A 91 -4.09 9.17 -0.87
CA LEU A 91 -4.02 7.95 -1.65
C LEU A 91 -5.42 7.33 -1.76
N LEU A 92 -5.89 7.16 -2.98
CA LEU A 92 -7.17 6.50 -3.26
C LEU A 92 -6.91 5.09 -3.81
N LEU A 93 -7.47 4.10 -3.13
CA LEU A 93 -7.42 2.70 -3.53
C LEU A 93 -8.73 2.33 -4.22
N LEU A 94 -8.70 2.15 -5.55
CA LEU A 94 -9.87 2.07 -6.40
C LEU A 94 -9.92 0.75 -7.17
N SER A 95 -11.12 0.20 -7.37
CA SER A 95 -11.28 -0.89 -8.34
C SER A 95 -10.90 -0.43 -9.75
N ALA A 96 -10.54 -1.36 -10.64
CA ALA A 96 -10.17 -1.03 -12.02
C ALA A 96 -11.26 -0.20 -12.72
N GLY A 97 -12.54 -0.56 -12.52
CA GLY A 97 -13.68 0.17 -13.09
C GLY A 97 -13.85 1.58 -12.50
N ALA A 98 -13.73 1.73 -11.18
CA ALA A 98 -13.81 3.02 -10.52
C ALA A 98 -12.66 3.95 -10.94
N LEU A 99 -11.45 3.41 -11.03
CA LEU A 99 -10.29 4.16 -11.52
C LEU A 99 -10.50 4.64 -12.96
N ALA A 100 -10.99 3.75 -13.85
CA ALA A 100 -11.26 4.12 -15.24
C ALA A 100 -12.32 5.23 -15.35
N ALA A 101 -13.42 5.13 -14.57
CA ALA A 101 -14.46 6.14 -14.53
C ALA A 101 -13.93 7.51 -14.04
N LEU A 102 -13.12 7.51 -12.99
CA LEU A 102 -12.50 8.71 -12.44
C LEU A 102 -11.55 9.38 -13.46
N LEU A 103 -10.72 8.60 -14.14
CA LEU A 103 -9.84 9.11 -15.18
C LEU A 103 -10.62 9.69 -16.37
N GLN A 104 -11.77 9.11 -16.71
CA GLN A 104 -12.65 9.65 -17.76
C GLN A 104 -13.29 10.98 -17.34
N GLN A 105 -13.77 11.11 -16.10
CA GLN A 105 -14.28 12.37 -15.56
C GLN A 105 -13.21 13.47 -15.61
N ARG A 106 -11.98 13.12 -15.20
CA ARG A 106 -10.85 14.05 -15.26
C ARG A 106 -10.56 14.50 -16.69
N ALA A 107 -10.54 13.59 -17.65
CA ALA A 107 -10.32 13.91 -19.06
C ALA A 107 -11.41 14.87 -19.60
N THR A 108 -12.67 14.65 -19.21
CA THR A 108 -13.80 15.52 -19.59
C THR A 108 -13.63 16.93 -19.03
N ALA A 109 -13.25 17.06 -17.75
CA ALA A 109 -13.02 18.35 -17.13
C ALA A 109 -11.85 19.10 -17.81
N LEU A 110 -10.75 18.43 -18.08
CA LEU A 110 -9.60 19.00 -18.79
C LEU A 110 -9.96 19.48 -20.21
N SER A 111 -10.77 18.71 -20.95
CA SER A 111 -11.23 19.06 -22.28
C SER A 111 -12.15 20.31 -22.26
N ALA A 112 -12.85 20.55 -21.17
CA ALA A 112 -13.65 21.75 -20.94
C ALA A 112 -12.85 22.93 -20.37
N ALA A 113 -11.52 22.83 -20.32
CA ALA A 113 -10.61 23.78 -19.68
C ALA A 113 -10.93 24.08 -18.20
N GLN A 114 -11.53 23.12 -17.51
CA GLN A 114 -11.84 23.20 -16.10
C GLN A 114 -10.74 22.57 -15.26
N THR A 115 -10.51 23.06 -14.05
CA THR A 115 -9.66 22.39 -13.08
C THR A 115 -10.38 21.12 -12.59
N PRO A 116 -9.80 19.92 -12.81
CA PRO A 116 -10.42 18.69 -12.33
C PRO A 116 -10.46 18.66 -10.81
N VAL A 117 -11.64 18.55 -10.24
CA VAL A 117 -11.87 18.33 -8.80
C VAL A 117 -12.84 17.16 -8.67
N ILE A 118 -12.48 16.14 -7.92
CA ILE A 118 -13.30 14.96 -7.71
C ILE A 118 -13.38 14.70 -6.21
N ASP A 119 -14.59 14.60 -5.66
CA ASP A 119 -14.84 14.44 -4.23
C ASP A 119 -14.07 15.47 -3.35
N SER A 120 -14.07 16.73 -3.80
CA SER A 120 -13.37 17.86 -3.19
C SER A 120 -11.83 17.79 -3.25
N LEU A 121 -11.25 16.76 -3.89
CA LEU A 121 -9.80 16.66 -4.10
C LEU A 121 -9.42 17.30 -5.44
N PRO A 122 -8.39 18.15 -5.47
CA PRO A 122 -7.82 18.64 -6.72
C PRO A 122 -7.17 17.48 -7.47
N MET A 123 -7.41 17.41 -8.77
CA MET A 123 -6.91 16.36 -9.67
C MET A 123 -6.12 16.93 -10.84
N GLY A 124 -5.49 18.08 -10.65
CA GLY A 124 -4.68 18.75 -11.67
C GLY A 124 -3.44 17.91 -12.02
N ARG A 125 -2.71 17.47 -11.02
CA ARG A 125 -1.57 16.57 -11.15
C ARG A 125 -1.84 15.30 -10.36
N ILE A 126 -1.81 14.14 -11.01
CA ILE A 126 -2.08 12.86 -10.35
C ILE A 126 -1.01 11.82 -10.70
N ALA A 127 -0.72 10.95 -9.76
CA ALA A 127 0.04 9.75 -10.00
C ALA A 127 -0.90 8.53 -10.04
N VAL A 128 -0.68 7.64 -11.00
CA VAL A 128 -1.51 6.44 -11.18
C VAL A 128 -0.62 5.21 -11.13
N TRP A 129 -0.90 4.30 -10.20
CA TRP A 129 -0.21 3.03 -10.07
C TRP A 129 -1.16 1.88 -10.40
N ARG A 130 -1.01 1.34 -11.61
CA ARG A 130 -1.87 0.26 -12.15
C ARG A 130 -1.10 -0.60 -13.14
N PRO A 131 -1.54 -1.85 -13.43
CA PRO A 131 -0.85 -2.75 -14.34
C PRO A 131 -0.74 -2.20 -15.77
N GLU A 132 -1.86 -1.72 -16.32
CA GLU A 132 -1.95 -1.25 -17.70
C GLU A 132 -1.84 0.29 -17.77
N PRO A 133 -1.21 0.83 -18.82
CA PRO A 133 -1.13 2.27 -18.99
C PRO A 133 -2.52 2.89 -19.20
N PRO A 134 -2.87 3.96 -18.48
CA PRO A 134 -4.08 4.73 -18.78
C PRO A 134 -3.89 5.56 -20.07
N PRO A 135 -4.98 6.07 -20.67
CA PRO A 135 -4.87 7.09 -21.72
C PRO A 135 -4.05 8.29 -21.25
N GLU A 136 -3.22 8.81 -22.14
CA GLU A 136 -2.41 9.99 -21.84
C GLU A 136 -3.27 11.20 -21.53
N GLN A 137 -2.93 11.91 -20.45
CA GLN A 137 -3.59 13.12 -20.01
C GLN A 137 -2.56 14.10 -19.44
N PRO A 138 -2.74 15.41 -19.61
CA PRO A 138 -1.87 16.42 -19.00
C PRO A 138 -1.83 16.24 -17.47
N GLY A 139 -0.64 16.28 -16.87
CA GLY A 139 -0.46 16.15 -15.42
C GLY A 139 -0.70 14.76 -14.86
N LEU A 140 -0.83 13.71 -15.69
CA LEU A 140 -0.94 12.33 -15.25
C LEU A 140 0.43 11.65 -15.34
N PHE A 141 0.86 11.05 -14.23
CA PHE A 141 2.09 10.28 -14.10
C PHE A 141 1.74 8.82 -13.84
N TRP A 142 2.03 7.95 -14.81
CA TRP A 142 1.75 6.53 -14.65
C TRP A 142 2.99 5.75 -14.23
N ARG A 143 2.77 4.80 -13.32
CA ARG A 143 3.73 3.78 -12.94
C ARG A 143 3.10 2.39 -13.10
N ARG A 144 3.82 1.46 -13.69
CA ARG A 144 3.34 0.09 -13.82
C ARG A 144 3.29 -0.59 -12.45
N GLN A 145 2.13 -1.13 -12.08
CA GLN A 145 1.98 -2.03 -10.94
C GLN A 145 2.39 -3.44 -11.37
N PRO A 146 3.27 -4.11 -10.61
CA PRO A 146 3.59 -5.50 -10.90
C PRO A 146 2.36 -6.41 -10.80
N THR A 147 2.28 -7.39 -11.67
CA THR A 147 1.21 -8.40 -11.67
C THR A 147 1.52 -9.61 -10.79
N GLU A 148 2.73 -9.68 -10.23
CA GLU A 148 3.16 -10.68 -9.27
C GLU A 148 3.19 -10.09 -7.86
N ALA A 149 2.55 -10.76 -6.90
CA ALA A 149 2.42 -10.29 -5.53
C ALA A 149 3.76 -10.04 -4.84
N ALA A 150 4.75 -10.92 -5.05
CA ALA A 150 6.09 -10.77 -4.47
C ALA A 150 6.82 -9.53 -5.00
N LEU A 151 6.73 -9.26 -6.30
CA LEU A 151 7.30 -8.07 -6.90
C LEU A 151 6.56 -6.80 -6.46
N ALA A 152 5.24 -6.85 -6.37
CA ALA A 152 4.44 -5.74 -5.85
C ALA A 152 4.82 -5.42 -4.40
N ALA A 153 4.95 -6.42 -3.53
CA ALA A 153 5.41 -6.25 -2.15
C ALA A 153 6.81 -5.63 -2.07
N ARG A 154 7.75 -6.14 -2.87
CA ARG A 154 9.14 -5.65 -2.92
C ARG A 154 9.22 -4.18 -3.29
N HIS A 155 8.40 -3.73 -4.24
CA HIS A 155 8.44 -2.37 -4.77
C HIS A 155 7.47 -1.40 -4.10
N LEU A 156 6.57 -1.87 -3.22
CA LEU A 156 5.48 -1.09 -2.65
C LEU A 156 5.92 0.27 -2.10
N TYR A 157 6.77 0.26 -1.08
CA TYR A 157 7.18 1.50 -0.41
C TYR A 157 8.05 2.39 -1.29
N ASP A 158 8.94 1.79 -2.08
CA ASP A 158 9.78 2.54 -3.01
C ASP A 158 8.94 3.26 -4.07
N THR A 159 7.91 2.58 -4.59
CA THR A 159 6.96 3.18 -5.52
C THR A 159 6.17 4.31 -4.88
N LEU A 160 5.59 4.10 -3.69
CA LEU A 160 4.82 5.14 -3.00
C LEU A 160 5.68 6.38 -2.72
N HIS A 161 6.92 6.21 -2.25
CA HIS A 161 7.86 7.33 -2.06
C HIS A 161 8.19 8.06 -3.37
N GLN A 162 8.39 7.32 -4.48
CA GLN A 162 8.64 7.92 -5.78
C GLN A 162 7.44 8.71 -6.31
N LEU A 163 6.22 8.20 -6.13
CA LEU A 163 5.00 8.88 -6.55
C LEU A 163 4.72 10.13 -5.72
N ASP A 164 4.93 10.05 -4.42
CA ASP A 164 4.79 11.17 -3.49
C ASP A 164 5.77 12.32 -3.81
N ALA A 165 7.00 11.97 -4.20
CA ALA A 165 8.03 12.93 -4.59
C ALA A 165 7.74 13.68 -5.91
N LEU A 166 6.74 13.28 -6.70
CA LEU A 166 6.37 13.96 -7.93
C LEU A 166 5.64 15.29 -7.71
N GLY A 167 5.24 15.62 -6.48
CA GLY A 167 4.48 16.83 -6.17
C GLY A 167 3.11 16.80 -6.85
N VAL A 168 2.40 15.70 -6.70
CA VAL A 168 1.05 15.48 -7.22
C VAL A 168 0.00 15.87 -6.19
N ASP A 169 -1.25 16.08 -6.64
CA ASP A 169 -2.38 16.39 -5.76
C ASP A 169 -2.94 15.11 -5.10
N ALA A 170 -2.85 13.96 -5.79
CA ALA A 170 -3.30 12.68 -5.29
C ALA A 170 -2.57 11.51 -5.98
N ILE A 171 -2.54 10.36 -5.28
CA ILE A 171 -2.04 9.08 -5.79
C ILE A 171 -3.24 8.14 -5.94
N LEU A 172 -3.47 7.65 -7.15
CA LEU A 172 -4.53 6.69 -7.47
C LEU A 172 -3.91 5.31 -7.66
N VAL A 173 -4.34 4.34 -6.88
CA VAL A 173 -3.83 2.97 -6.94
C VAL A 173 -4.96 2.03 -7.33
N GLU A 174 -4.73 1.23 -8.36
CA GLU A 174 -5.64 0.14 -8.68
C GLU A 174 -5.55 -0.94 -7.60
N GLN A 175 -6.69 -1.38 -7.10
CA GLN A 175 -6.75 -2.45 -6.10
C GLN A 175 -6.10 -3.72 -6.63
N PRO A 176 -5.14 -4.31 -5.89
CA PRO A 176 -4.56 -5.59 -6.29
C PRO A 176 -5.59 -6.71 -6.20
N PRO A 177 -5.34 -7.86 -6.88
CA PRO A 177 -6.22 -9.02 -6.85
C PRO A 177 -6.56 -9.48 -5.41
N VAL A 178 -7.80 -9.98 -5.22
CA VAL A 178 -8.27 -10.52 -3.93
C VAL A 178 -7.84 -11.99 -3.83
N GLU A 179 -6.54 -12.21 -3.71
CA GLU A 179 -5.93 -13.53 -3.60
C GLU A 179 -5.04 -13.60 -2.35
N PRO A 180 -4.85 -14.79 -1.75
CA PRO A 180 -4.03 -14.94 -0.53
C PRO A 180 -2.62 -14.39 -0.66
N ALA A 181 -1.98 -14.50 -1.82
CA ALA A 181 -0.63 -14.00 -2.08
C ALA A 181 -0.53 -12.46 -1.99
N TRP A 182 -1.61 -11.74 -2.27
CA TRP A 182 -1.67 -10.28 -2.27
C TRP A 182 -2.00 -9.67 -0.91
N ARG A 183 -2.32 -10.48 0.08
CA ARG A 183 -2.81 -10.02 1.40
C ARG A 183 -1.91 -8.96 2.05
N ALA A 184 -0.60 -9.13 1.99
CA ALA A 184 0.33 -8.16 2.57
C ALA A 184 0.30 -6.81 1.83
N VAL A 185 0.25 -6.83 0.50
CA VAL A 185 0.14 -5.62 -0.33
C VAL A 185 -1.19 -4.91 -0.10
N GLN A 186 -2.30 -5.68 -0.07
CA GLN A 186 -3.63 -5.16 0.21
C GLN A 186 -3.69 -4.45 1.58
N ASP A 187 -3.21 -5.11 2.63
CA ASP A 187 -3.20 -4.54 4.00
C ASP A 187 -2.44 -3.20 4.04
N ARG A 188 -1.27 -3.12 3.40
CA ARG A 188 -0.47 -1.89 3.37
C ARG A 188 -1.13 -0.77 2.58
N LEU A 189 -1.71 -1.07 1.42
CA LEU A 189 -2.42 -0.08 0.61
C LEU A 189 -3.69 0.42 1.30
N GLN A 190 -4.45 -0.46 1.96
CA GLN A 190 -5.62 -0.07 2.75
C GLN A 190 -5.24 0.88 3.89
N ARG A 191 -4.14 0.61 4.60
CA ARG A 191 -3.64 1.50 5.66
C ARG A 191 -3.12 2.83 5.14
N ALA A 192 -2.46 2.82 3.98
CA ALA A 192 -2.01 4.05 3.33
C ALA A 192 -3.19 4.92 2.88
N ALA A 193 -4.28 4.31 2.38
CA ALA A 193 -5.48 5.00 1.96
C ALA A 193 -6.34 5.50 3.14
N ALA A 194 -6.27 4.89 4.32
CA ALA A 194 -7.05 5.27 5.50
C ALA A 194 -6.56 6.56 6.19
N ALA A 195 -5.47 7.15 5.70
CA ALA A 195 -4.86 8.35 6.27
C ALA A 195 -5.25 9.65 5.56
N GLY A 196 -5.96 9.54 4.41
CA GLY A 196 -6.36 10.67 3.58
C GLY A 196 -7.75 11.22 3.91
#